data_5ba0687b1f02a47ea77a2b0435e07170
#
_entry.id   5ba0687b1f02a47ea77a2b0435e07170
#
_cell.length_a   1.000
_cell.length_b   1.000
_cell.length_c   1.000
_cell.angle_alpha   90.00
_cell.angle_beta   90.00
_cell.angle_gamma   90.00
#
_symmetry.space_group_name_H-M   'P 1'
#
loop_
_entity.id
_entity.type
_entity.pdbx_description
1 polymer ?
#
loop_
_entity_poly.entity_id
_entity_poly.type
_entity_poly.pdbx_seq_one_letter_code
_entity_poly.pdbx_strand_id
1 'polypeptide(L)'
;SSDDVSYYEEISELLHATGKQDMTVSNAVQSYSQKIAEQRKADMLFGVEGMSERLRWIVNKPISRDLLREKIDLCMSTSGKLRVIYQFNLPGETERDIDEFESDVEYFRAKYTTGALATTFIPNQPSAHTPFQWIVPRYSLATQARLMDLRKRFIGSGKTGLGVYLPTPLGPKNWFSQVVAEWLPVTPTLDAAIQKLPQRAEVPEMIDALAARGVRLPAAFLARDRDAVFPWSNIVTTGDDADKWKRFEGMNRKLSSERFARGTSLPSAPEI
;
A
#
# COMPACT_ATOMS: atom_id res chain seq x y z
N SER A 1 18.16 -7.20 -6.92
CA SER A 1 17.66 -5.95 -6.35
C SER A 1 17.59 -4.89 -7.43
N SER A 2 16.62 -4.02 -7.34
CA SER A 2 16.34 -2.97 -8.31
C SER A 2 17.36 -1.82 -8.36
N ASP A 3 18.51 -1.97 -7.74
CA ASP A 3 19.49 -0.90 -7.55
C ASP A 3 20.66 -1.00 -8.55
N ASP A 4 20.65 -2.02 -9.41
CA ASP A 4 21.64 -2.15 -10.47
C ASP A 4 21.20 -1.34 -11.71
N VAL A 5 21.80 -0.16 -11.86
CA VAL A 5 21.50 0.77 -12.94
C VAL A 5 21.84 0.17 -14.31
N SER A 6 22.91 -0.65 -14.41
CA SER A 6 23.36 -1.25 -15.66
C SER A 6 22.35 -2.24 -16.25
N TYR A 7 21.72 -3.03 -15.39
CA TYR A 7 20.67 -3.97 -15.80
C TYR A 7 19.44 -3.27 -16.40
N TYR A 8 19.10 -2.10 -15.88
CA TYR A 8 17.98 -1.32 -16.43
C TYR A 8 18.31 -0.62 -17.74
N GLU A 9 19.57 -0.21 -17.93
CA GLU A 9 20.04 0.36 -19.20
C GLU A 9 19.92 -0.70 -20.30
N GLU A 10 20.41 -1.93 -20.04
CA GLU A 10 20.32 -3.04 -20.97
C GLU A 10 18.87 -3.40 -21.33
N ILE A 11 17.96 -3.48 -20.35
CA ILE A 11 16.54 -3.72 -20.60
C ILE A 11 15.90 -2.56 -21.37
N SER A 12 16.24 -1.33 -21.04
CA SER A 12 15.73 -0.16 -21.73
C SER A 12 16.14 -0.13 -23.21
N GLU A 13 17.40 -0.44 -23.50
CA GLU A 13 17.90 -0.58 -24.88
C GLU A 13 17.18 -1.67 -25.64
N LEU A 14 16.97 -2.85 -25.03
CA LEU A 14 16.24 -3.95 -25.62
C LEU A 14 14.76 -3.59 -25.92
N LEU A 15 14.12 -2.85 -25.03
CA LEU A 15 12.73 -2.41 -25.21
C LEU A 15 12.62 -1.34 -26.29
N HIS A 16 13.57 -0.40 -26.35
CA HIS A 16 13.63 0.59 -27.43
C HIS A 16 13.88 -0.08 -28.79
N ALA A 17 14.73 -1.08 -28.83
CA ALA A 17 14.99 -1.88 -30.06
C ALA A 17 13.73 -2.63 -30.54
N THR A 18 12.78 -2.93 -29.64
CA THR A 18 11.47 -3.56 -29.97
C THR A 18 10.34 -2.54 -30.23
N GLY A 19 10.65 -1.23 -30.26
CA GLY A 19 9.68 -0.15 -30.50
C GLY A 19 8.76 0.12 -29.31
N LYS A 20 9.06 -0.38 -28.14
CA LYS A 20 8.30 -0.10 -26.89
C LYS A 20 8.95 1.06 -26.14
N GLN A 21 8.23 2.17 -26.01
CA GLN A 21 8.77 3.41 -25.47
C GLN A 21 8.48 3.68 -24.00
N ASP A 22 7.49 3.03 -23.40
CA ASP A 22 7.02 3.38 -22.04
C ASP A 22 7.25 2.25 -21.04
N MET A 23 8.30 2.39 -20.24
CA MET A 23 8.49 1.57 -19.04
C MET A 23 8.22 2.41 -17.80
N THR A 24 7.26 1.98 -16.96
CA THR A 24 7.18 2.46 -15.59
C THR A 24 8.21 1.72 -14.75
N VAL A 25 9.13 2.45 -14.14
CA VAL A 25 10.16 1.86 -13.27
C VAL A 25 9.79 2.04 -11.82
N SER A 26 9.70 0.92 -11.10
CA SER A 26 9.51 0.93 -9.66
C SER A 26 10.86 1.00 -8.96
N ASN A 27 11.04 1.99 -8.08
CA ASN A 27 12.23 2.12 -7.23
C ASN A 27 11.87 2.18 -5.76
N ALA A 28 12.77 1.65 -4.93
CA ALA A 28 12.70 1.95 -3.51
C ALA A 28 13.01 3.43 -3.29
N VAL A 29 12.19 4.10 -2.48
CA VAL A 29 12.34 5.54 -2.21
C VAL A 29 13.72 5.86 -1.67
N GLN A 30 14.26 5.02 -0.77
CA GLN A 30 15.54 5.23 -0.12
C GLN A 30 16.73 5.21 -1.10
N SER A 31 16.68 4.37 -2.12
CA SER A 31 17.75 4.22 -3.11
C SER A 31 17.65 5.18 -4.30
N TYR A 32 16.54 5.92 -4.42
CA TYR A 32 16.39 6.88 -5.50
C TYR A 32 17.36 8.05 -5.34
N SER A 33 18.26 8.22 -6.29
CA SER A 33 19.37 9.18 -6.25
C SER A 33 19.36 10.10 -7.45
N GLN A 34 20.14 11.19 -7.37
CA GLN A 34 20.35 12.12 -8.48
C GLN A 34 20.84 11.39 -9.74
N LYS A 35 21.77 10.45 -9.61
CA LYS A 35 22.29 9.64 -10.72
C LYS A 35 21.15 8.86 -11.41
N ILE A 36 20.27 8.22 -10.64
CA ILE A 36 19.12 7.50 -11.19
C ILE A 36 18.15 8.48 -11.86
N ALA A 37 17.91 9.63 -11.25
CA ALA A 37 17.01 10.65 -11.79
C ALA A 37 17.47 11.18 -13.15
N GLU A 38 18.76 11.44 -13.31
CA GLU A 38 19.35 11.97 -14.55
C GLU A 38 19.37 10.93 -15.68
N GLN A 39 19.58 9.66 -15.35
CA GLN A 39 19.64 8.58 -16.32
C GLN A 39 18.27 8.12 -16.81
N ARG A 40 17.20 8.40 -16.05
CA ARG A 40 15.86 7.85 -16.34
C ARG A 40 14.86 8.95 -16.70
N LYS A 41 14.42 8.90 -17.96
CA LYS A 41 13.29 9.71 -18.45
C LYS A 41 11.94 8.97 -18.39
N ALA A 42 11.90 7.81 -17.75
CA ALA A 42 10.68 7.00 -17.65
C ALA A 42 9.76 7.47 -16.51
N ASP A 43 8.49 7.12 -16.61
CA ASP A 43 7.54 7.31 -15.53
C ASP A 43 7.97 6.54 -14.29
N MET A 44 8.13 7.26 -13.17
CA MET A 44 8.59 6.68 -11.92
C MET A 44 7.45 6.25 -11.03
N LEU A 45 7.66 5.14 -10.29
CA LEU A 45 6.72 4.62 -9.32
C LEU A 45 7.42 4.39 -7.99
N PHE A 46 6.90 5.02 -6.93
CA PHE A 46 7.33 4.80 -5.56
C PHE A 46 6.27 4.03 -4.77
N GLY A 47 6.62 2.85 -4.27
CA GLY A 47 5.82 2.14 -3.29
C GLY A 47 6.19 2.61 -1.88
N VAL A 48 5.32 3.34 -1.22
CA VAL A 48 5.60 4.00 0.07
C VAL A 48 4.99 3.26 1.25
N GLU A 49 3.95 2.47 1.00
CA GLU A 49 3.10 1.78 1.97
C GLU A 49 2.26 2.76 2.80
N GLY A 50 2.67 3.09 4.03
CA GLY A 50 1.87 3.93 4.93
C GLY A 50 1.75 5.39 4.52
N MET A 51 0.58 5.97 4.73
CA MET A 51 0.28 7.38 4.46
C MET A 51 1.10 8.33 5.33
N SER A 52 1.41 7.95 6.58
CA SER A 52 2.24 8.72 7.50
C SER A 52 3.60 8.09 7.74
N GLU A 53 4.55 8.89 8.22
CA GLU A 53 5.85 8.42 8.68
C GLU A 53 5.70 7.34 9.76
N ARG A 54 4.75 7.53 10.68
CA ARG A 54 4.44 6.57 11.73
C ARG A 54 4.01 5.22 11.15
N LEU A 55 3.09 5.20 10.19
CA LEU A 55 2.63 3.95 9.57
C LEU A 55 3.77 3.26 8.81
N ARG A 56 4.58 4.01 8.06
CA ARG A 56 5.75 3.47 7.37
C ARG A 56 6.72 2.79 8.33
N TRP A 57 6.97 3.42 9.47
CA TRP A 57 7.82 2.83 10.51
C TRP A 57 7.20 1.56 11.12
N ILE A 58 5.89 1.56 11.39
CA ILE A 58 5.18 0.38 11.92
C ILE A 58 5.35 -0.81 11.00
N VAL A 59 5.15 -0.65 9.70
CA VAL A 59 5.23 -1.73 8.71
C VAL A 59 6.67 -2.05 8.25
N ASN A 60 7.68 -1.61 9.00
CA ASN A 60 9.10 -1.85 8.70
C ASN A 60 9.59 -1.26 7.37
N LYS A 61 9.02 -0.15 6.95
CA LYS A 61 9.49 0.65 5.82
C LYS A 61 9.83 2.07 6.29
N PRO A 62 10.93 2.26 7.03
CA PRO A 62 11.24 3.51 7.72
C PRO A 62 11.68 4.60 6.74
N ILE A 63 10.71 5.22 6.10
CA ILE A 63 10.89 6.38 5.23
C ILE A 63 10.37 7.57 6.01
N SER A 64 11.25 8.51 6.37
CA SER A 64 10.83 9.74 7.04
C SER A 64 10.01 10.63 6.09
N ARG A 65 9.24 11.54 6.66
CA ARG A 65 8.46 12.50 5.88
C ARG A 65 9.34 13.37 5.01
N ASP A 66 10.45 13.84 5.58
CA ASP A 66 11.40 14.72 4.88
C ASP A 66 12.10 13.98 3.73
N LEU A 67 12.56 12.75 3.97
CA LEU A 67 13.16 11.92 2.93
C LEU A 67 12.16 11.66 1.79
N LEU A 68 10.89 11.36 2.11
CA LEU A 68 9.88 11.14 1.09
C LEU A 68 9.67 12.38 0.24
N ARG A 69 9.55 13.55 0.86
CA ARG A 69 9.42 14.83 0.17
C ARG A 69 10.62 15.13 -0.71
N GLU A 70 11.84 14.96 -0.17
CA GLU A 70 13.09 15.12 -0.93
C GLU A 70 13.10 14.26 -2.20
N LYS A 71 12.75 12.98 -2.09
CA LYS A 71 12.77 12.07 -3.24
C LYS A 71 11.67 12.36 -4.26
N ILE A 72 10.49 12.77 -3.80
CA ILE A 72 9.42 13.25 -4.68
C ILE A 72 9.87 14.52 -5.40
N ASP A 73 10.46 15.46 -4.68
CA ASP A 73 10.97 16.71 -5.25
C ASP A 73 12.05 16.46 -6.30
N LEU A 74 12.98 15.57 -6.00
CA LEU A 74 14.02 15.16 -6.95
C LEU A 74 13.42 14.56 -8.22
N CYS A 75 12.48 13.64 -8.08
CA CYS A 75 11.83 13.01 -9.22
C CYS A 75 11.02 14.02 -10.05
N MET A 76 10.25 14.87 -9.41
CA MET A 76 9.42 15.87 -10.09
C MET A 76 10.25 16.93 -10.82
N SER A 77 11.42 17.30 -10.29
CA SER A 77 12.31 18.27 -10.92
C SER A 77 13.04 17.71 -12.16
N THR A 78 13.18 16.39 -12.24
CA THR A 78 13.93 15.72 -13.32
C THR A 78 13.02 15.12 -14.39
N SER A 79 12.05 14.31 -14.00
CA SER A 79 11.13 13.62 -14.93
C SER A 79 9.79 14.33 -15.12
N GLY A 80 9.37 15.12 -14.13
CA GLY A 80 8.05 15.77 -14.10
C GLY A 80 6.88 14.81 -13.95
N LYS A 81 7.13 13.49 -13.81
CA LYS A 81 6.09 12.47 -13.71
C LYS A 81 6.44 11.44 -12.64
N LEU A 82 5.53 11.27 -11.67
CA LEU A 82 5.70 10.31 -10.58
C LEU A 82 4.34 9.75 -10.17
N ARG A 83 4.29 8.44 -9.95
CA ARG A 83 3.20 7.78 -9.26
C ARG A 83 3.67 7.29 -7.91
N VAL A 84 2.97 7.68 -6.84
CA VAL A 84 3.24 7.21 -5.47
C VAL A 84 2.10 6.29 -5.04
N ILE A 85 2.44 5.09 -4.59
CA ILE A 85 1.48 4.10 -4.11
C ILE A 85 1.49 4.10 -2.60
N TYR A 86 0.32 4.32 -2.01
CA TYR A 86 0.06 4.21 -0.59
C TYR A 86 -0.89 3.04 -0.30
N GLN A 87 -0.71 2.43 0.85
CA GLN A 87 -1.69 1.49 1.39
C GLN A 87 -2.51 2.19 2.48
N PHE A 88 -3.79 1.87 2.53
CA PHE A 88 -4.70 2.21 3.63
C PHE A 88 -5.25 0.93 4.27
N ASN A 89 -5.95 1.01 5.39
CA ASN A 89 -6.30 -0.11 6.26
C ASN A 89 -5.07 -0.82 6.87
N LEU A 90 -3.98 -0.12 7.02
CA LEU A 90 -2.83 -0.65 7.73
C LEU A 90 -3.13 -0.80 9.22
N PRO A 91 -2.51 -1.79 9.90
CA PRO A 91 -2.65 -1.92 11.34
C PRO A 91 -2.32 -0.64 12.08
N GLY A 92 -3.21 -0.21 12.98
CA GLY A 92 -3.03 0.98 13.78
C GLY A 92 -3.21 2.31 13.04
N GLU A 93 -3.74 2.29 11.81
CA GLU A 93 -4.09 3.50 11.07
C GLU A 93 -5.12 4.35 11.83
N THR A 94 -4.90 5.66 11.86
CA THR A 94 -5.71 6.66 12.54
C THR A 94 -5.98 7.85 11.64
N GLU A 95 -6.92 8.71 12.03
CA GLU A 95 -7.21 9.98 11.33
C GLU A 95 -5.97 10.87 11.18
N ARG A 96 -5.08 10.89 12.18
CA ARG A 96 -3.83 11.67 12.12
C ARG A 96 -2.90 11.25 10.99
N ASP A 97 -2.93 9.99 10.61
CA ASP A 97 -2.12 9.48 9.50
C ASP A 97 -2.64 10.02 8.16
N ILE A 98 -3.96 10.19 8.06
CA ILE A 98 -4.61 10.79 6.90
C ILE A 98 -4.38 12.30 6.89
N ASP A 99 -4.37 12.97 8.06
CA ASP A 99 -4.05 14.40 8.18
C ASP A 99 -2.62 14.70 7.71
N GLU A 100 -1.66 13.85 8.08
CA GLU A 100 -0.28 13.99 7.60
C GLU A 100 -0.20 13.86 6.08
N PHE A 101 -0.88 12.86 5.52
CA PHE A 101 -0.96 12.67 4.07
C PHE A 101 -1.62 13.88 3.37
N GLU A 102 -2.72 14.40 3.90
CA GLU A 102 -3.41 15.57 3.37
C GLU A 102 -2.48 16.79 3.35
N SER A 103 -1.74 17.01 4.43
CA SER A 103 -0.74 18.09 4.52
C SER A 103 0.39 17.91 3.48
N ASP A 104 0.80 16.68 3.16
CA ASP A 104 1.78 16.42 2.11
C ASP A 104 1.20 16.69 0.72
N VAL A 105 -0.04 16.33 0.48
CA VAL A 105 -0.73 16.65 -0.78
C VAL A 105 -0.83 18.16 -0.98
N GLU A 106 -1.17 18.92 0.06
CA GLU A 106 -1.23 20.38 -0.01
C GLU A 106 0.15 20.99 -0.28
N TYR A 107 1.19 20.51 0.39
CA TYR A 107 2.57 20.91 0.11
C TYR A 107 2.95 20.72 -1.35
N PHE A 108 2.71 19.55 -1.92
CA PHE A 108 3.04 19.28 -3.31
C PHE A 108 2.19 20.07 -4.29
N ARG A 109 0.92 20.31 -4.00
CA ARG A 109 0.06 21.17 -4.83
C ARG A 109 0.53 22.63 -4.86
N ALA A 110 0.98 23.14 -3.74
CA ALA A 110 1.52 24.49 -3.68
C ALA A 110 2.84 24.62 -4.47
N LYS A 111 3.63 23.55 -4.47
CA LYS A 111 4.94 23.54 -5.11
C LYS A 111 4.90 23.24 -6.60
N TYR A 112 4.05 22.31 -7.03
CA TYR A 112 4.01 21.83 -8.41
C TYR A 112 2.74 22.32 -9.11
N THR A 113 2.91 23.28 -10.01
CA THR A 113 1.85 23.80 -10.88
C THR A 113 1.85 23.13 -12.25
N THR A 114 2.91 22.41 -12.58
CA THR A 114 3.13 21.65 -13.82
C THR A 114 3.65 20.26 -13.48
N GLY A 115 3.60 19.36 -14.44
CA GLY A 115 4.01 17.96 -14.23
C GLY A 115 2.85 17.06 -13.76
N ALA A 116 3.14 15.78 -13.60
CA ALA A 116 2.18 14.77 -13.20
C ALA A 116 2.65 14.02 -11.94
N LEU A 117 2.15 14.44 -10.79
CA LEU A 117 2.26 13.67 -9.56
C LEU A 117 0.92 12.99 -9.29
N ALA A 118 0.89 11.66 -9.35
CA ALA A 118 -0.30 10.87 -9.08
C ALA A 118 -0.13 10.05 -7.82
N THR A 119 -1.19 9.96 -7.01
CA THR A 119 -1.25 9.06 -5.85
C THR A 119 -2.26 7.94 -6.10
N THR A 120 -1.86 6.73 -5.78
CA THR A 120 -2.72 5.54 -5.86
C THR A 120 -2.87 4.95 -4.47
N PHE A 121 -4.09 4.66 -4.07
CA PHE A 121 -4.39 4.01 -2.79
C PHE A 121 -4.82 2.57 -3.03
N ILE A 122 -4.17 1.66 -2.32
CA ILE A 122 -4.47 0.23 -2.34
C ILE A 122 -4.86 -0.18 -0.92
N PRO A 123 -6.03 -0.80 -0.70
CA PRO A 123 -6.35 -1.32 0.62
C PRO A 123 -5.37 -2.43 0.99
N ASN A 124 -4.81 -2.37 2.20
CA ASN A 124 -3.94 -3.42 2.70
C ASN A 124 -4.69 -4.76 2.70
N GLN A 125 -4.03 -5.77 2.17
CA GLN A 125 -4.52 -7.14 2.15
C GLN A 125 -3.61 -8.00 3.00
N PRO A 126 -4.16 -8.78 3.94
CA PRO A 126 -3.41 -9.76 4.72
C PRO A 126 -2.94 -10.89 3.81
N SER A 127 -1.83 -10.69 3.12
CA SER A 127 -1.36 -11.60 2.08
C SER A 127 -0.63 -12.82 2.64
N ALA A 128 -0.86 -13.97 2.00
CA ALA A 128 -0.15 -15.21 2.25
C ALA A 128 1.37 -15.03 2.22
N HIS A 129 2.07 -15.80 3.03
CA HIS A 129 3.54 -15.83 3.10
C HIS A 129 4.23 -14.50 3.44
N THR A 130 3.49 -13.53 3.99
CA THR A 130 4.02 -12.26 4.48
C THR A 130 3.79 -12.12 5.99
N PRO A 131 4.47 -11.19 6.67
CA PRO A 131 4.13 -10.86 8.07
C PRO A 131 2.68 -10.42 8.25
N PHE A 132 2.01 -9.98 7.21
CA PHE A 132 0.61 -9.56 7.25
C PHE A 132 -0.39 -10.72 7.27
N GLN A 133 0.03 -11.97 7.01
CA GLN A 133 -0.86 -13.12 7.09
C GLN A 133 -1.54 -13.31 8.46
N TRP A 134 -0.94 -12.79 9.54
CA TRP A 134 -1.52 -12.81 10.89
C TRP A 134 -2.40 -11.59 11.22
N ILE A 135 -2.56 -10.65 10.28
CA ILE A 135 -3.45 -9.51 10.48
C ILE A 135 -4.89 -9.93 10.19
N VAL A 136 -5.78 -9.66 11.13
CA VAL A 136 -7.22 -9.84 10.91
C VAL A 136 -7.69 -8.94 9.76
N PRO A 137 -8.40 -9.47 8.77
CA PRO A 137 -8.91 -8.68 7.67
C PRO A 137 -9.79 -7.53 8.16
N ARG A 138 -9.46 -6.32 7.72
CA ARG A 138 -10.16 -5.10 8.08
C ARG A 138 -10.31 -4.22 6.85
N TYR A 139 -11.47 -3.61 6.70
CA TYR A 139 -11.69 -2.56 5.71
C TYR A 139 -12.39 -1.38 6.38
N SER A 140 -11.80 -0.19 6.32
CA SER A 140 -12.36 1.02 6.91
C SER A 140 -13.14 1.80 5.86
N LEU A 141 -14.46 1.79 5.95
CA LEU A 141 -15.32 2.63 5.12
C LEU A 141 -15.10 4.13 5.42
N ALA A 142 -14.77 4.48 6.67
CA ALA A 142 -14.47 5.85 7.06
C ALA A 142 -13.21 6.37 6.37
N THR A 143 -12.10 5.60 6.42
CA THR A 143 -10.87 5.96 5.69
C THR A 143 -11.12 6.09 4.20
N GLN A 144 -11.84 5.11 3.60
CA GLN A 144 -12.18 5.19 2.19
C GLN A 144 -12.98 6.47 1.86
N ALA A 145 -13.99 6.79 2.66
CA ALA A 145 -14.82 7.98 2.44
C ALA A 145 -13.97 9.25 2.49
N ARG A 146 -13.06 9.36 3.45
CA ARG A 146 -12.16 10.50 3.58
C ARG A 146 -11.20 10.62 2.40
N LEU A 147 -10.60 9.53 1.94
CA LEU A 147 -9.75 9.53 0.75
C LEU A 147 -10.54 9.91 -0.52
N MET A 148 -11.81 9.52 -0.62
CA MET A 148 -12.68 9.93 -1.72
C MET A 148 -13.02 11.43 -1.67
N ASP A 149 -13.18 12.01 -0.49
CA ASP A 149 -13.40 13.45 -0.33
C ASP A 149 -12.14 14.25 -0.65
N LEU A 150 -10.97 13.78 -0.22
CA LEU A 150 -9.68 14.33 -0.66
C LEU A 150 -9.57 14.33 -2.19
N ARG A 151 -9.89 13.19 -2.81
CA ARG A 151 -9.90 13.08 -4.27
C ARG A 151 -10.80 14.14 -4.91
N LYS A 152 -12.03 14.30 -4.45
CA LYS A 152 -12.96 15.31 -5.00
C LYS A 152 -12.41 16.73 -4.89
N ARG A 153 -11.83 17.07 -3.74
CA ARG A 153 -11.24 18.40 -3.52
C ARG A 153 -10.06 18.68 -4.45
N PHE A 154 -9.28 17.66 -4.79
CA PHE A 154 -8.07 17.84 -5.57
C PHE A 154 -8.24 17.65 -7.07
N ILE A 155 -9.15 16.81 -7.53
CA ILE A 155 -9.47 16.66 -8.97
C ILE A 155 -10.21 17.88 -9.51
N GLY A 156 -11.10 18.49 -8.73
CA GLY A 156 -11.91 19.63 -9.16
C GLY A 156 -11.13 20.92 -9.41
N SER A 157 -9.85 20.99 -9.03
CA SER A 157 -9.06 22.23 -9.15
C SER A 157 -8.39 22.45 -10.52
N GLY A 158 -8.41 21.47 -11.42
CA GLY A 158 -8.01 21.59 -12.84
C GLY A 158 -6.60 22.11 -13.15
N LYS A 159 -5.82 22.51 -12.15
CA LYS A 159 -4.58 23.26 -12.30
C LYS A 159 -3.30 22.52 -11.99
N THR A 160 -3.37 21.31 -11.42
CA THR A 160 -2.19 20.54 -11.08
C THR A 160 -2.35 19.11 -11.56
N GLY A 161 -1.29 18.50 -12.08
CA GLY A 161 -1.24 17.07 -12.39
C GLY A 161 -1.31 16.16 -11.16
N LEU A 162 -1.57 16.72 -9.95
CA LEU A 162 -1.71 15.97 -8.73
C LEU A 162 -3.09 15.32 -8.66
N GLY A 163 -3.13 14.00 -8.77
CA GLY A 163 -4.35 13.20 -8.68
C GLY A 163 -4.31 12.22 -7.51
N VAL A 164 -5.43 12.08 -6.81
CA VAL A 164 -5.66 10.98 -5.87
C VAL A 164 -6.54 9.95 -6.55
N TYR A 165 -6.01 8.76 -6.73
CA TYR A 165 -6.71 7.67 -7.40
C TYR A 165 -7.01 6.54 -6.41
N LEU A 166 -8.28 6.20 -6.27
CA LEU A 166 -8.72 4.99 -5.58
C LEU A 166 -9.21 4.01 -6.63
N PRO A 167 -8.57 2.84 -6.76
CA PRO A 167 -9.00 1.84 -7.71
C PRO A 167 -10.42 1.39 -7.40
N THR A 168 -11.36 1.64 -8.31
CA THR A 168 -12.76 1.19 -8.17
C THR A 168 -12.88 -0.33 -7.97
N PRO A 169 -12.04 -1.17 -8.62
CA PRO A 169 -12.07 -2.62 -8.41
C PRO A 169 -11.77 -3.06 -6.98
N LEU A 170 -11.10 -2.22 -6.20
CA LEU A 170 -10.69 -2.52 -4.82
C LEU A 170 -11.60 -1.84 -3.77
N GLY A 171 -12.84 -1.59 -4.10
CA GLY A 171 -13.88 -1.28 -3.11
C GLY A 171 -14.09 -2.43 -2.12
N PRO A 172 -14.83 -2.21 -1.01
CA PRO A 172 -14.95 -3.16 0.09
C PRO A 172 -15.32 -4.58 -0.36
N LYS A 173 -16.33 -4.71 -1.19
CA LYS A 173 -16.77 -6.00 -1.72
C LYS A 173 -15.67 -6.73 -2.50
N ASN A 174 -15.04 -6.03 -3.44
CA ASN A 174 -14.02 -6.66 -4.29
C ASN A 174 -12.76 -7.02 -3.50
N TRP A 175 -12.35 -6.14 -2.57
CA TRP A 175 -11.26 -6.42 -1.66
C TRP A 175 -11.56 -7.65 -0.78
N PHE A 176 -12.75 -7.71 -0.16
CA PHE A 176 -13.15 -8.83 0.67
C PHE A 176 -13.23 -10.13 -0.12
N SER A 177 -13.70 -10.07 -1.37
CA SER A 177 -13.75 -11.23 -2.26
C SER A 177 -12.36 -11.80 -2.54
N GLN A 178 -11.35 -10.93 -2.74
CA GLN A 178 -9.96 -11.37 -2.92
C GLN A 178 -9.42 -12.02 -1.65
N VAL A 179 -9.66 -11.41 -0.48
CA VAL A 179 -9.23 -11.98 0.80
C VAL A 179 -9.88 -13.35 1.05
N VAL A 180 -11.15 -13.50 0.75
CA VAL A 180 -11.86 -14.79 0.91
C VAL A 180 -11.36 -15.85 -0.07
N ALA A 181 -11.03 -15.47 -1.30
CA ALA A 181 -10.51 -16.38 -2.31
C ALA A 181 -9.13 -16.98 -1.96
N GLU A 182 -8.37 -16.33 -1.08
CA GLU A 182 -7.14 -16.92 -0.52
C GLU A 182 -7.45 -18.03 0.51
N TRP A 183 -8.65 -18.04 1.12
CA TRP A 183 -9.02 -18.93 2.21
C TRP A 183 -9.90 -20.11 1.79
N LEU A 184 -10.69 -19.93 0.75
CA LEU A 184 -11.64 -20.92 0.30
C LEU A 184 -11.42 -21.26 -1.17
N PRO A 185 -11.58 -22.55 -1.55
CA PRO A 185 -11.56 -22.91 -2.95
C PRO A 185 -12.70 -22.22 -3.70
N VAL A 186 -12.40 -21.71 -4.87
CA VAL A 186 -13.41 -21.08 -5.72
C VAL A 186 -14.39 -22.16 -6.21
N THR A 187 -15.64 -22.04 -5.77
CA THR A 187 -16.74 -22.92 -6.15
C THR A 187 -17.90 -22.11 -6.69
N PRO A 188 -18.82 -22.68 -7.49
CA PRO A 188 -20.02 -21.97 -7.93
C PRO A 188 -20.85 -21.40 -6.77
N THR A 189 -20.89 -22.11 -5.64
CA THR A 189 -21.60 -21.64 -4.43
C THR A 189 -20.91 -20.40 -3.83
N LEU A 190 -19.59 -20.44 -3.71
CA LEU A 190 -18.83 -19.28 -3.21
C LEU A 190 -18.97 -18.08 -4.15
N ASP A 191 -18.85 -18.29 -5.46
CA ASP A 191 -18.97 -17.21 -6.44
C ASP A 191 -20.37 -16.58 -6.38
N ALA A 192 -21.44 -17.39 -6.37
CA ALA A 192 -22.81 -16.91 -6.23
C ALA A 192 -23.04 -16.13 -4.92
N ALA A 193 -22.42 -16.56 -3.82
CA ALA A 193 -22.50 -15.86 -2.54
C ALA A 193 -21.77 -14.51 -2.59
N ILE A 194 -20.55 -14.47 -3.15
CA ILE A 194 -19.75 -13.26 -3.33
C ILE A 194 -20.48 -12.23 -4.20
N GLN A 195 -21.12 -12.65 -5.30
CA GLN A 195 -21.87 -11.74 -6.16
C GLN A 195 -23.01 -11.03 -5.42
N LYS A 196 -23.57 -11.65 -4.38
CA LYS A 196 -24.65 -11.10 -3.55
C LYS A 196 -24.19 -10.30 -2.33
N LEU A 197 -22.88 -10.17 -2.12
CA LEU A 197 -22.36 -9.33 -1.05
C LEU A 197 -22.76 -7.86 -1.26
N PRO A 198 -22.98 -7.12 -0.18
CA PRO A 198 -23.22 -5.68 -0.27
C PRO A 198 -21.99 -4.97 -0.83
N GLN A 199 -22.22 -3.95 -1.66
CA GLN A 199 -21.13 -3.19 -2.30
C GLN A 199 -20.32 -2.36 -1.29
N ARG A 200 -20.96 -1.95 -0.20
CA ARG A 200 -20.36 -1.15 0.88
C ARG A 200 -20.83 -1.74 2.21
N ALA A 201 -19.93 -2.45 2.86
CA ALA A 201 -20.17 -3.05 4.18
C ALA A 201 -18.82 -3.21 4.90
N GLU A 202 -18.87 -3.27 6.20
CA GLU A 202 -17.74 -3.68 7.03
C GLU A 202 -17.55 -5.21 6.96
N VAL A 203 -16.34 -5.67 7.33
CA VAL A 203 -15.99 -7.10 7.23
C VAL A 203 -16.97 -8.02 7.98
N PRO A 204 -17.41 -7.70 9.22
CA PRO A 204 -18.39 -8.54 9.92
C PRO A 204 -19.70 -8.74 9.14
N GLU A 205 -20.25 -7.66 8.58
CA GLU A 205 -21.49 -7.72 7.78
C GLU A 205 -21.32 -8.58 6.53
N MET A 206 -20.14 -8.54 5.90
CA MET A 206 -19.84 -9.39 4.74
C MET A 206 -19.72 -10.86 5.13
N ILE A 207 -19.15 -11.16 6.31
CA ILE A 207 -19.06 -12.52 6.85
C ILE A 207 -20.47 -13.06 7.12
N ASP A 208 -21.34 -12.28 7.75
CA ASP A 208 -22.72 -12.66 8.03
C ASP A 208 -23.50 -12.90 6.71
N ALA A 209 -23.27 -12.06 5.72
CA ALA A 209 -23.87 -12.22 4.40
C ALA A 209 -23.42 -13.49 3.66
N LEU A 210 -22.16 -13.93 3.83
CA LEU A 210 -21.68 -15.23 3.34
C LEU A 210 -22.32 -16.38 4.11
N ALA A 211 -22.35 -16.29 5.45
CA ALA A 211 -22.93 -17.32 6.32
C ALA A 211 -24.42 -17.57 6.03
N ALA A 212 -25.18 -16.49 5.80
CA ALA A 212 -26.58 -16.55 5.41
C ALA A 212 -26.82 -17.28 4.07
N ARG A 213 -25.75 -17.48 3.27
CA ARG A 213 -25.77 -18.21 1.99
C ARG A 213 -25.07 -19.56 2.04
N GLY A 214 -24.84 -20.07 3.27
CA GLY A 214 -24.23 -21.37 3.50
C GLY A 214 -22.71 -21.41 3.34
N VAL A 215 -22.04 -20.26 3.13
CA VAL A 215 -20.59 -20.16 3.05
C VAL A 215 -20.03 -19.76 4.40
N ARG A 216 -19.25 -20.67 5.02
CA ARG A 216 -18.62 -20.42 6.32
C ARG A 216 -17.12 -20.28 6.17
N LEU A 217 -16.57 -19.22 6.73
CA LEU A 217 -15.12 -19.02 6.81
C LEU A 217 -14.53 -19.84 7.96
N PRO A 218 -13.31 -20.37 7.82
CA PRO A 218 -12.61 -21.05 8.92
C PRO A 218 -12.43 -20.12 10.13
N ALA A 219 -12.39 -20.68 11.33
CA ALA A 219 -12.16 -19.91 12.56
C ALA A 219 -10.86 -19.08 12.49
N ALA A 220 -9.80 -19.64 11.90
CA ALA A 220 -8.53 -18.96 11.69
C ALA A 220 -8.62 -17.71 10.78
N PHE A 221 -9.72 -17.51 10.07
CA PHE A 221 -9.89 -16.28 9.26
C PHE A 221 -9.90 -15.02 10.14
N LEU A 222 -10.48 -15.10 11.33
CA LEU A 222 -10.54 -14.00 12.29
C LEU A 222 -9.64 -14.21 13.51
N ALA A 223 -9.31 -15.45 13.87
CA ALA A 223 -8.46 -15.80 15.00
C ALA A 223 -7.07 -16.22 14.49
N ARG A 224 -6.23 -15.25 14.18
CA ARG A 224 -4.91 -15.44 13.56
C ARG A 224 -3.82 -15.33 14.61
N ASP A 225 -3.55 -16.42 15.29
CA ASP A 225 -2.42 -16.56 16.22
C ASP A 225 -1.20 -17.21 15.54
N ARG A 226 -0.14 -17.41 16.32
CA ARG A 226 1.09 -18.01 15.82
C ARG A 226 0.89 -19.42 15.25
N ASP A 227 0.02 -20.17 15.88
CA ASP A 227 -0.22 -21.58 15.56
C ASP A 227 -1.40 -21.76 14.59
N ALA A 228 -1.91 -20.66 14.03
CA ALA A 228 -2.99 -20.69 13.07
C ALA A 228 -2.58 -21.46 11.80
N VAL A 229 -3.38 -22.45 11.43
CA VAL A 229 -3.18 -23.20 10.19
C VAL A 229 -3.86 -22.45 9.05
N PHE A 230 -3.04 -21.91 8.16
CA PHE A 230 -3.51 -21.21 6.98
C PHE A 230 -3.70 -22.17 5.80
N PRO A 231 -4.57 -21.84 4.83
CA PRO A 231 -4.75 -22.66 3.61
C PRO A 231 -3.45 -22.90 2.84
N TRP A 232 -2.48 -22.01 2.99
CA TRP A 232 -1.16 -22.07 2.32
C TRP A 232 -0.04 -22.63 3.22
N SER A 233 -0.32 -23.12 4.44
CA SER A 233 0.73 -23.60 5.37
C SER A 233 1.54 -24.78 4.82
N ASN A 234 1.03 -25.49 3.83
CA ASN A 234 1.72 -26.59 3.14
C ASN A 234 2.59 -26.13 1.96
N ILE A 235 2.58 -24.84 1.63
CA ILE A 235 3.37 -24.29 0.53
C ILE A 235 4.71 -23.77 1.07
N VAL A 236 5.80 -24.37 0.63
CA VAL A 236 7.14 -23.91 1.01
C VAL A 236 7.52 -22.70 0.17
N THR A 237 7.85 -21.59 0.85
CA THR A 237 8.35 -20.37 0.20
C THR A 237 9.76 -20.06 0.67
N THR A 238 10.43 -19.14 -0.04
CA THR A 238 11.70 -18.58 0.43
C THR A 238 11.43 -17.73 1.70
N GLY A 239 12.03 -18.12 2.80
CA GLY A 239 11.90 -17.45 4.08
C GLY A 239 11.10 -18.28 5.10
N ASP A 240 11.65 -18.31 6.31
CA ASP A 240 11.09 -19.04 7.45
C ASP A 240 9.86 -18.32 8.00
N ASP A 241 8.84 -19.07 8.39
CA ASP A 241 7.66 -18.55 9.07
C ASP A 241 8.01 -17.95 10.44
N ALA A 242 9.06 -18.43 11.09
CA ALA A 242 9.56 -17.85 12.34
C ALA A 242 10.08 -16.41 12.13
N ASP A 243 10.77 -16.13 11.04
CA ASP A 243 11.21 -14.76 10.69
C ASP A 243 10.03 -13.85 10.36
N LYS A 244 9.05 -14.35 9.64
CA LYS A 244 7.82 -13.61 9.33
C LYS A 244 7.05 -13.27 10.60
N TRP A 245 6.91 -14.25 11.51
CA TRP A 245 6.28 -14.05 12.82
C TRP A 245 7.03 -13.01 13.66
N LYS A 246 8.34 -13.10 13.74
CA LYS A 246 9.18 -12.12 14.43
C LYS A 246 8.97 -10.69 13.92
N ARG A 247 8.79 -10.52 12.61
CA ARG A 247 8.48 -9.22 11.99
C ARG A 247 7.07 -8.75 12.37
N PHE A 248 6.10 -9.65 12.38
CA PHE A 248 4.74 -9.37 12.84
C PHE A 248 4.71 -8.95 14.31
N GLU A 249 5.39 -9.68 15.21
CA GLU A 249 5.54 -9.28 16.62
C GLU A 249 6.26 -7.93 16.76
N GLY A 250 7.26 -7.68 15.94
CA GLY A 250 7.96 -6.40 15.90
C GLY A 250 7.01 -5.24 15.55
N MET A 251 6.13 -5.46 14.58
CA MET A 251 5.07 -4.50 14.23
C MET A 251 4.10 -4.28 15.39
N ASN A 252 3.63 -5.35 16.05
CA ASN A 252 2.70 -5.24 17.19
C ASN A 252 3.35 -4.52 18.38
N ARG A 253 4.64 -4.76 18.66
CA ARG A 253 5.39 -3.99 19.69
C ARG A 253 5.42 -2.50 19.35
N LYS A 254 5.62 -2.15 18.10
CA LYS A 254 5.59 -0.75 17.65
C LYS A 254 4.20 -0.13 17.83
N LEU A 255 3.14 -0.87 17.47
CA LEU A 255 1.76 -0.42 17.68
C LEU A 255 1.45 -0.15 19.15
N SER A 256 1.97 -0.98 20.05
CA SER A 256 1.75 -0.87 21.50
C SER A 256 2.67 0.15 22.18
N SER A 257 3.67 0.70 21.47
CA SER A 257 4.60 1.65 22.07
C SER A 257 3.98 3.02 22.26
N GLU A 258 4.02 3.54 23.50
CA GLU A 258 3.52 4.88 23.84
C GLU A 258 4.23 6.04 23.11
N ARG A 259 5.36 5.74 22.47
CA ARG A 259 6.20 6.72 21.77
C ARG A 259 5.43 7.49 20.70
N PHE A 260 4.46 6.86 20.05
CA PHE A 260 3.64 7.48 19.03
C PHE A 260 2.31 8.06 19.53
N ALA A 261 1.88 7.70 20.72
CA ALA A 261 0.72 8.34 21.34
C ALA A 261 0.97 9.83 21.61
N ARG A 262 2.23 10.27 21.71
CA ARG A 262 2.63 11.63 22.10
C ARG A 262 3.13 12.50 20.93
N GLY A 263 3.09 12.07 19.69
CA GLY A 263 3.43 12.91 18.53
C GLY A 263 4.92 13.28 18.40
N THR A 264 5.83 12.49 18.96
CA THR A 264 7.27 12.70 18.80
C THR A 264 7.77 12.19 17.45
N SER A 265 8.59 13.00 16.76
CA SER A 265 9.28 12.61 15.52
C SER A 265 10.16 11.37 15.73
N LEU A 266 10.34 10.58 14.67
CA LEU A 266 11.31 9.48 14.65
C LEU A 266 12.73 10.02 14.86
N PRO A 267 13.63 9.25 15.51
CA PRO A 267 15.06 9.56 15.45
C PRO A 267 15.51 9.49 14.00
N SER A 268 16.42 10.39 13.63
CA SER A 268 17.11 10.31 12.33
C SER A 268 17.61 8.88 12.11
N ALA A 269 17.43 8.37 10.91
CA ALA A 269 17.97 7.06 10.56
C ALA A 269 19.48 7.05 10.85
N PRO A 270 20.05 5.97 11.39
CA PRO A 270 21.50 5.86 11.45
C PRO A 270 22.05 5.95 10.03
N GLU A 271 23.07 6.78 9.84
CA GLU A 271 23.85 6.81 8.61
C GLU A 271 24.38 5.38 8.35
N ILE A 272 24.06 4.81 7.20
CA ILE A 272 24.57 3.52 6.72
C ILE A 272 25.78 3.80 5.83
#